data_89f143f7d708a9fa159cf7019319d2b0
#
_entry.id   89f143f7d708a9fa159cf7019319d2b0
#
_cell.length_a   1.000
_cell.length_b   1.000
_cell.length_c   1.000
_cell.angle_alpha   90.00
_cell.angle_beta   90.00
_cell.angle_gamma   90.00
#
_symmetry.space_group_name_H-M   'P 1'
#
loop_
_entity.id
_entity.type
_entity.pdbx_description
1 polymer ?
#
loop_
_entity_poly.entity_id
_entity_poly.type
_entity_poly.pdbx_seq_one_letter_code
_entity_poly.pdbx_strand_id
1 'polypeptide(L)'
;ADIERSIDYVLDPAVAHAPPSWYTESRVYGRMAPRSDEYAAFERSMDYNFQWWLYNQEWEPWYGIFTHGDGKNYFFRNDWYEWSNNEPAMDYMWWMQFMRTGEPDYYRTAEAMSRHTMDVDNTHWPTGPEYRGDTNAALDWWEAKEAPSGSPYVGMGRRHGNQQWTAMLSAHVWTAGWIASYYLDGYHRGLEVAKKTGDYYQRRIFGKHGLTGRRLYLSVWNLVELYDATKD
;
A
#
# COMPACT_ATOMS: atom_id res chain seq x y z
N ALA A 1 -0.67 -18.46 -33.31
CA ALA A 1 -0.90 -17.00 -33.57
C ALA A 1 -2.02 -16.45 -32.65
N ASP A 2 -3.24 -17.03 -32.67
CA ASP A 2 -4.36 -16.45 -31.89
C ASP A 2 -4.26 -16.74 -30.40
N ILE A 3 -3.81 -17.93 -30.02
CA ILE A 3 -3.58 -18.30 -28.61
C ILE A 3 -2.43 -17.47 -28.02
N GLU A 4 -1.33 -17.36 -28.74
CA GLU A 4 -0.18 -16.53 -28.32
C GLU A 4 -0.60 -15.08 -28.13
N ARG A 5 -1.31 -14.51 -29.08
CA ARG A 5 -1.84 -13.14 -28.97
C ARG A 5 -2.80 -12.97 -27.78
N SER A 6 -3.63 -13.98 -27.50
CA SER A 6 -4.51 -13.96 -26.34
C SER A 6 -3.75 -14.03 -25.02
N ILE A 7 -2.65 -14.78 -24.98
CA ILE A 7 -1.74 -14.83 -23.83
C ILE A 7 -1.07 -13.48 -23.64
N ASP A 8 -0.56 -12.88 -24.73
CA ASP A 8 0.08 -11.56 -24.67
C ASP A 8 -0.88 -10.50 -24.12
N TYR A 9 -2.15 -10.49 -24.54
CA TYR A 9 -3.13 -9.56 -23.98
C TYR A 9 -3.46 -9.77 -22.51
N VAL A 10 -3.31 -10.99 -22.00
CA VAL A 10 -3.50 -11.28 -20.58
C VAL A 10 -2.26 -10.88 -19.77
N LEU A 11 -1.07 -11.11 -20.31
CA LEU A 11 0.19 -10.82 -19.63
C LEU A 11 0.55 -9.33 -19.69
N ASP A 12 0.15 -8.65 -20.76
CA ASP A 12 0.40 -7.23 -20.96
C ASP A 12 -0.88 -6.50 -21.42
N PRO A 13 -1.87 -6.34 -20.52
CA PRO A 13 -3.11 -5.68 -20.85
C PRO A 13 -2.89 -4.20 -21.15
N ALA A 14 -3.70 -3.67 -22.07
CA ALA A 14 -3.68 -2.26 -22.37
C ALA A 14 -4.11 -1.44 -21.13
N VAL A 15 -3.34 -0.42 -20.82
CA VAL A 15 -3.62 0.51 -19.71
C VAL A 15 -4.19 1.80 -20.28
N ALA A 16 -5.39 2.16 -19.85
CA ALA A 16 -6.00 3.44 -20.21
C ALA A 16 -5.43 4.56 -19.35
N HIS A 17 -5.15 5.70 -19.97
CA HIS A 17 -4.60 6.86 -19.28
C HIS A 17 -5.21 8.15 -19.84
N ALA A 18 -5.65 9.04 -18.97
CA ALA A 18 -6.03 10.40 -19.35
C ALA A 18 -4.78 11.28 -19.48
N PRO A 19 -4.83 12.40 -20.20
CA PRO A 19 -3.70 13.34 -20.21
C PRO A 19 -3.28 13.71 -18.79
N PRO A 20 -1.97 13.76 -18.47
CA PRO A 20 -1.47 14.10 -17.12
C PRO A 20 -2.04 15.40 -16.55
N SER A 21 -2.32 16.39 -17.41
CA SER A 21 -2.95 17.63 -17.01
C SER A 21 -4.32 17.45 -16.37
N TRP A 22 -5.11 16.48 -16.81
CA TRP A 22 -6.43 16.21 -16.21
C TRP A 22 -6.30 15.75 -14.75
N TYR A 23 -5.37 14.86 -14.47
CA TYR A 23 -5.12 14.39 -13.09
C TYR A 23 -4.61 15.53 -12.20
N THR A 24 -3.67 16.32 -12.70
CA THR A 24 -3.07 17.41 -11.91
C THR A 24 -4.04 18.57 -11.70
N GLU A 25 -4.89 18.90 -12.68
CA GLU A 25 -5.89 19.94 -12.57
C GLU A 25 -7.09 19.55 -11.71
N SER A 26 -7.45 18.26 -11.68
CA SER A 26 -8.56 17.76 -10.87
C SER A 26 -8.33 17.97 -9.37
N ARG A 27 -7.08 17.96 -8.93
CA ARG A 27 -6.66 18.07 -7.52
C ARG A 27 -7.28 17.03 -6.60
N VAL A 28 -7.76 15.91 -7.12
CA VAL A 28 -8.35 14.82 -6.33
C VAL A 28 -7.34 14.31 -5.29
N TYR A 29 -6.07 14.29 -5.64
CA TYR A 29 -4.97 13.92 -4.75
C TYR A 29 -4.12 15.12 -4.29
N GLY A 30 -4.76 16.26 -4.12
CA GLY A 30 -4.08 17.48 -3.71
C GLY A 30 -3.33 18.18 -4.86
N ARG A 31 -2.28 18.89 -4.52
CA ARG A 31 -1.45 19.59 -5.52
C ARG A 31 -0.40 18.63 -6.07
N MET A 32 -0.52 18.32 -7.33
CA MET A 32 0.40 17.49 -8.07
C MET A 32 0.81 18.23 -9.34
N ALA A 33 2.09 18.20 -9.71
CA ALA A 33 2.60 18.74 -10.95
C ALA A 33 2.83 17.63 -11.97
N PRO A 34 2.57 17.85 -13.26
CA PRO A 34 2.99 16.93 -14.31
C PRO A 34 4.53 16.82 -14.31
N ARG A 35 5.04 15.77 -14.93
CA ARG A 35 6.48 15.61 -15.14
C ARG A 35 7.03 16.82 -15.89
N SER A 36 8.18 17.34 -15.47
CA SER A 36 8.74 18.58 -15.99
C SER A 36 10.25 18.62 -15.87
N ASP A 37 10.90 19.24 -16.86
CA ASP A 37 12.35 19.49 -16.84
C ASP A 37 12.78 20.48 -15.74
N GLU A 38 11.87 21.27 -15.24
CA GLU A 38 12.13 22.19 -14.12
C GLU A 38 12.61 21.42 -12.88
N TYR A 39 12.12 20.19 -12.70
CA TYR A 39 12.49 19.32 -11.58
C TYR A 39 13.31 18.11 -12.01
N ALA A 40 14.11 18.24 -13.08
CA ALA A 40 14.80 17.13 -13.72
C ALA A 40 15.66 16.27 -12.76
N ALA A 41 16.25 16.84 -11.72
CA ALA A 41 17.00 16.05 -10.72
C ALA A 41 16.09 15.14 -9.88
N PHE A 42 14.94 15.66 -9.48
CA PHE A 42 13.92 14.90 -8.76
C PHE A 42 13.33 13.80 -9.65
N GLU A 43 12.96 14.12 -10.88
CA GLU A 43 12.40 13.16 -11.83
C GLU A 43 13.37 12.01 -12.10
N ARG A 44 14.66 12.29 -12.33
CA ARG A 44 15.68 11.25 -12.46
C ARG A 44 15.82 10.39 -11.21
N SER A 45 15.70 10.97 -10.03
CA SER A 45 15.76 10.23 -8.77
C SER A 45 14.56 9.28 -8.64
N MET A 46 13.37 9.72 -9.03
CA MET A 46 12.17 8.87 -9.02
C MET A 46 12.29 7.72 -10.03
N ASP A 47 12.72 8.01 -11.26
CA ASP A 47 12.97 6.99 -12.28
C ASP A 47 14.01 5.96 -11.80
N TYR A 48 15.11 6.44 -11.22
CA TYR A 48 16.16 5.56 -10.71
C TYR A 48 15.63 4.63 -9.59
N ASN A 49 14.88 5.16 -8.63
CA ASN A 49 14.30 4.37 -7.55
C ASN A 49 13.30 3.34 -8.09
N PHE A 50 12.52 3.70 -9.09
CA PHE A 50 11.58 2.78 -9.72
C PHE A 50 12.30 1.67 -10.48
N GLN A 51 13.30 2.00 -11.30
CA GLN A 51 14.10 1.01 -12.01
C GLN A 51 14.86 0.08 -11.06
N TRP A 52 15.36 0.63 -9.94
CA TRP A 52 15.97 -0.17 -8.89
C TRP A 52 14.98 -1.17 -8.29
N TRP A 53 13.73 -0.75 -8.07
CA TRP A 53 12.66 -1.61 -7.58
C TRP A 53 12.37 -2.76 -8.54
N LEU A 54 12.13 -2.47 -9.81
CA LEU A 54 11.90 -3.48 -10.84
C LEU A 54 13.08 -4.45 -10.98
N TYR A 55 14.30 -3.92 -10.99
CA TYR A 55 15.51 -4.73 -11.03
C TYR A 55 15.60 -5.72 -9.87
N ASN A 56 15.32 -5.29 -8.64
CA ASN A 56 15.38 -6.19 -7.49
C ASN A 56 14.26 -7.22 -7.52
N GLN A 57 13.08 -6.88 -8.01
CA GLN A 57 11.99 -7.83 -8.18
C GLN A 57 12.37 -8.95 -9.15
N GLU A 58 13.04 -8.62 -10.26
CA GLU A 58 13.55 -9.59 -11.22
C GLU A 58 14.72 -10.40 -10.65
N TRP A 59 15.63 -9.74 -9.98
CA TRP A 59 16.81 -10.39 -9.40
C TRP A 59 16.48 -11.45 -8.35
N GLU A 60 15.48 -11.17 -7.50
CA GLU A 60 15.07 -12.05 -6.40
C GLU A 60 13.72 -12.73 -6.63
N PRO A 61 13.22 -12.84 -7.82
CA PRO A 61 11.88 -13.14 -8.34
C PRO A 61 10.73 -13.06 -7.30
N TRP A 62 10.30 -11.86 -6.95
CA TRP A 62 9.20 -11.61 -6.00
C TRP A 62 7.81 -11.76 -6.65
N TYR A 63 7.51 -12.95 -7.15
CA TYR A 63 6.27 -13.22 -7.89
C TYR A 63 5.35 -14.21 -7.17
N GLY A 64 5.65 -14.54 -5.91
CA GLY A 64 4.81 -15.42 -5.10
C GLY A 64 3.57 -14.70 -4.56
N ILE A 65 2.55 -15.45 -4.16
CA ILE A 65 1.28 -14.92 -3.63
C ILE A 65 1.46 -13.97 -2.43
N PHE A 66 2.53 -14.14 -1.67
CA PHE A 66 2.84 -13.31 -0.50
C PHE A 66 3.95 -12.28 -0.74
N THR A 67 4.51 -12.21 -1.92
CA THR A 67 5.66 -11.34 -2.20
C THR A 67 5.43 -10.39 -3.36
N HIS A 68 4.56 -10.76 -4.30
CA HIS A 68 4.26 -9.90 -5.43
C HIS A 68 3.55 -8.63 -4.96
N GLY A 69 4.09 -7.49 -5.31
CA GLY A 69 3.59 -6.18 -4.88
C GLY A 69 4.20 -5.68 -3.57
N ASP A 70 5.09 -6.44 -2.92
CA ASP A 70 5.93 -5.89 -1.85
C ASP A 70 7.35 -5.68 -2.38
N GLY A 71 8.25 -5.24 -1.53
CA GLY A 71 9.65 -5.06 -1.83
C GLY A 71 10.53 -5.25 -0.62
N LYS A 72 11.79 -5.50 -0.85
CA LYS A 72 12.76 -5.66 0.22
C LYS A 72 13.48 -4.36 0.54
N ASN A 73 13.56 -4.05 1.81
CA ASN A 73 14.41 -2.99 2.34
C ASN A 73 15.75 -3.60 2.78
N TYR A 74 16.82 -3.05 2.25
CA TYR A 74 18.18 -3.39 2.67
C TYR A 74 18.63 -2.38 3.72
N PHE A 75 18.62 -2.79 4.99
CA PHE A 75 19.18 -1.96 6.06
C PHE A 75 20.71 -1.98 6.01
N PHE A 76 21.34 -0.99 6.64
CA PHE A 76 22.78 -0.70 6.64
C PHE A 76 23.71 -1.84 7.08
N ARG A 77 23.16 -2.98 7.43
CA ARG A 77 23.90 -4.20 7.70
C ARG A 77 23.66 -5.19 6.57
N ASN A 78 24.71 -5.61 5.92
CA ASN A 78 24.68 -6.49 4.74
C ASN A 78 24.02 -7.87 4.93
N ASP A 79 23.62 -8.18 6.15
CA ASP A 79 23.01 -9.43 6.55
C ASP A 79 21.54 -9.29 6.95
N TRP A 80 20.99 -8.07 6.88
CA TRP A 80 19.63 -7.81 7.31
C TRP A 80 18.81 -7.10 6.25
N TYR A 81 17.86 -7.83 5.71
CA TYR A 81 16.82 -7.29 4.81
C TYR A 81 15.45 -7.78 5.28
N GLU A 82 14.46 -6.97 5.08
CA GLU A 82 13.08 -7.29 5.41
C GLU A 82 12.12 -6.77 4.34
N TRP A 83 10.94 -7.35 4.30
CA TRP A 83 9.85 -6.85 3.47
C TRP A 83 9.42 -5.47 3.94
N SER A 84 9.19 -4.55 3.00
CA SER A 84 8.84 -3.17 3.32
C SER A 84 7.43 -3.04 3.87
N ASN A 85 6.55 -3.96 3.47
CA ASN A 85 5.13 -3.90 3.81
C ASN A 85 4.56 -2.50 3.57
N ASN A 86 4.94 -1.91 2.45
CA ASN A 86 4.53 -0.57 2.01
C ASN A 86 4.80 0.56 3.02
N GLU A 87 5.88 0.49 3.79
CA GLU A 87 6.18 1.48 4.85
C GLU A 87 6.09 2.95 4.38
N PRO A 88 6.63 3.33 3.20
CA PRO A 88 6.59 4.71 2.72
C PRO A 88 5.37 5.03 1.83
N ALA A 89 4.28 4.27 1.88
CA ALA A 89 3.12 4.42 0.99
C ALA A 89 3.51 4.35 -0.50
N MET A 90 4.31 3.37 -0.86
CA MET A 90 4.90 3.27 -2.20
C MET A 90 3.87 3.02 -3.28
N ASP A 91 2.81 2.27 -3.00
CA ASP A 91 1.70 2.07 -3.93
C ASP A 91 1.07 3.41 -4.33
N TYR A 92 0.80 4.28 -3.36
CA TYR A 92 0.29 5.62 -3.62
C TYR A 92 1.28 6.48 -4.43
N MET A 93 2.57 6.37 -4.11
CA MET A 93 3.61 7.06 -4.88
C MET A 93 3.64 6.62 -6.34
N TRP A 94 3.52 5.32 -6.63
CA TRP A 94 3.48 4.80 -7.99
C TRP A 94 2.20 5.18 -8.72
N TRP A 95 1.05 5.21 -8.04
CA TRP A 95 -0.18 5.78 -8.62
C TRP A 95 0.00 7.24 -9.01
N MET A 96 0.64 8.05 -8.17
CA MET A 96 0.95 9.43 -8.52
C MET A 96 1.88 9.53 -9.73
N GLN A 97 2.90 8.69 -9.82
CA GLN A 97 3.79 8.67 -10.99
C GLN A 97 3.05 8.26 -12.26
N PHE A 98 2.18 7.27 -12.19
CA PHE A 98 1.32 6.93 -13.33
C PHE A 98 0.48 8.12 -13.78
N MET A 99 -0.20 8.80 -12.88
CA MET A 99 -0.99 9.99 -13.22
C MET A 99 -0.16 11.12 -13.83
N ARG A 100 1.08 11.29 -13.37
CA ARG A 100 1.99 12.35 -13.85
C ARG A 100 2.63 12.05 -15.20
N THR A 101 2.79 10.79 -15.56
CA THR A 101 3.61 10.37 -16.70
C THR A 101 2.83 9.58 -17.76
N GLY A 102 1.84 8.80 -17.36
CA GLY A 102 1.16 7.84 -18.23
C GLY A 102 1.90 6.53 -18.47
N GLU A 103 3.05 6.32 -17.83
CA GLU A 103 3.86 5.12 -18.05
C GLU A 103 3.20 3.88 -17.45
N PRO A 104 2.90 2.83 -18.26
CA PRO A 104 2.16 1.66 -17.82
C PRO A 104 2.82 0.86 -16.69
N ASP A 105 4.15 0.90 -16.59
CA ASP A 105 4.87 0.14 -15.56
C ASP A 105 4.60 0.69 -14.16
N TYR A 106 4.43 2.00 -14.03
CA TYR A 106 3.97 2.59 -12.75
C TYR A 106 2.59 2.09 -12.37
N TYR A 107 1.66 1.99 -13.33
CA TYR A 107 0.34 1.44 -13.10
C TYR A 107 0.40 0.00 -12.60
N ARG A 108 1.12 -0.88 -13.32
CA ARG A 108 1.23 -2.30 -12.97
C ARG A 108 1.81 -2.50 -11.58
N THR A 109 2.85 -1.73 -11.26
CA THR A 109 3.51 -1.81 -9.95
C THR A 109 2.59 -1.27 -8.83
N ALA A 110 1.94 -0.14 -9.05
CA ALA A 110 0.99 0.43 -8.10
C ALA A 110 -0.19 -0.50 -7.83
N GLU A 111 -0.75 -1.07 -8.88
CA GLU A 111 -1.88 -2.01 -8.81
C GLU A 111 -1.49 -3.28 -8.05
N ALA A 112 -0.36 -3.91 -8.39
CA ALA A 112 0.13 -5.09 -7.71
C ALA A 112 0.40 -4.82 -6.22
N MET A 113 1.02 -3.69 -5.90
CA MET A 113 1.33 -3.30 -4.53
C MET A 113 0.06 -2.96 -3.73
N SER A 114 -0.89 -2.25 -4.32
CA SER A 114 -2.17 -1.97 -3.66
C SER A 114 -2.94 -3.25 -3.37
N ARG A 115 -2.98 -4.21 -4.30
CA ARG A 115 -3.59 -5.53 -4.06
C ARG A 115 -2.89 -6.30 -2.97
N HIS A 116 -1.55 -6.33 -3.00
CA HIS A 116 -0.76 -6.97 -1.96
C HIS A 116 -1.12 -6.42 -0.58
N THR A 117 -1.06 -5.12 -0.41
CA THR A 117 -1.30 -4.48 0.90
C THR A 117 -2.76 -4.62 1.35
N MET A 118 -3.71 -4.60 0.42
CA MET A 118 -5.11 -4.89 0.74
C MET A 118 -5.33 -6.32 1.19
N ASP A 119 -4.73 -7.30 0.52
CA ASP A 119 -5.07 -8.71 0.67
C ASP A 119 -4.12 -9.46 1.60
N VAL A 120 -2.85 -9.08 1.65
CA VAL A 120 -1.82 -9.74 2.46
C VAL A 120 -1.53 -8.96 3.74
N ASP A 121 -1.36 -7.64 3.65
CA ASP A 121 -0.98 -6.79 4.78
C ASP A 121 -2.18 -6.24 5.56
N ASN A 122 -3.38 -6.70 5.26
CA ASN A 122 -4.60 -6.32 5.97
C ASN A 122 -5.33 -7.55 6.51
N THR A 123 -5.99 -7.39 7.64
CA THR A 123 -6.71 -8.47 8.31
C THR A 123 -8.16 -8.51 7.87
N HIS A 124 -8.55 -9.57 7.18
CA HIS A 124 -9.93 -9.80 6.74
C HIS A 124 -10.68 -10.77 7.62
N TRP A 125 -9.98 -11.76 8.17
CA TRP A 125 -10.56 -12.81 8.97
C TRP A 125 -9.68 -13.13 10.18
N PRO A 126 -9.77 -12.37 11.27
CA PRO A 126 -8.95 -12.57 12.46
C PRO A 126 -9.31 -13.87 13.16
N THR A 127 -8.31 -14.71 13.40
CA THR A 127 -8.46 -16.03 14.03
C THR A 127 -7.89 -16.10 15.45
N GLY A 128 -7.49 -14.96 16.03
CA GLY A 128 -7.06 -14.89 17.42
C GLY A 128 -5.54 -15.11 17.61
N PRO A 129 -5.06 -16.24 18.11
CA PRO A 129 -3.68 -16.38 18.61
C PRO A 129 -2.55 -16.20 17.57
N GLU A 130 -2.87 -16.08 16.29
CA GLU A 130 -1.90 -15.78 15.23
C GLU A 130 -1.22 -14.42 15.40
N TYR A 131 -1.81 -13.55 16.17
CA TYR A 131 -1.31 -12.19 16.39
C TYR A 131 -0.42 -12.06 17.62
N ARG A 132 0.09 -13.16 18.12
CA ARG A 132 1.11 -13.17 19.16
C ARG A 132 2.44 -12.74 18.55
N GLY A 133 2.63 -11.47 18.46
CA GLY A 133 3.80 -10.95 17.80
C GLY A 133 4.62 -10.01 18.65
N ASP A 134 5.36 -9.22 18.00
CA ASP A 134 6.39 -8.33 18.46
C ASP A 134 5.97 -7.46 19.66
N THR A 135 6.79 -7.47 20.69
CA THR A 135 6.63 -6.63 21.88
C THR A 135 6.76 -5.14 21.58
N ASN A 136 7.33 -4.76 20.43
CA ASN A 136 7.41 -3.35 20.00
C ASN A 136 6.09 -2.78 19.49
N ALA A 137 5.14 -3.65 19.14
CA ALA A 137 3.76 -3.28 18.85
C ALA A 137 2.83 -3.57 20.05
N ALA A 138 3.32 -3.34 21.25
CA ALA A 138 2.73 -3.81 22.50
C ALA A 138 1.23 -3.51 22.65
N LEU A 139 0.75 -2.38 22.16
CA LEU A 139 -0.67 -2.02 22.23
C LEU A 139 -1.53 -2.86 21.30
N ASP A 140 -1.10 -3.00 20.06
CA ASP A 140 -1.80 -3.81 19.05
C ASP A 140 -1.71 -5.29 19.43
N TRP A 141 -0.54 -5.72 19.90
CA TRP A 141 -0.32 -7.08 20.37
C TRP A 141 -1.16 -7.43 21.60
N TRP A 142 -1.27 -6.50 22.54
CA TRP A 142 -2.08 -6.69 23.73
C TRP A 142 -3.56 -6.86 23.37
N GLU A 143 -4.05 -6.01 22.50
CA GLU A 143 -5.44 -6.11 22.02
C GLU A 143 -5.70 -7.41 21.29
N ALA A 144 -4.79 -7.83 20.42
CA ALA A 144 -4.92 -9.09 19.68
C ALA A 144 -4.80 -10.33 20.56
N LYS A 145 -3.96 -10.28 21.60
CA LYS A 145 -3.80 -11.39 22.54
C LYS A 145 -5.09 -11.64 23.34
N GLU A 146 -5.82 -10.61 23.63
CA GLU A 146 -7.05 -10.67 24.42
C GLU A 146 -8.31 -10.79 23.56
N ALA A 147 -8.17 -10.53 22.26
CA ALA A 147 -9.31 -10.62 21.38
C ALA A 147 -9.66 -12.06 21.03
N PRO A 148 -10.87 -12.47 21.28
CA PRO A 148 -11.41 -13.62 20.58
C PRO A 148 -11.43 -13.33 19.08
N SER A 149 -11.33 -14.38 18.27
CA SER A 149 -11.57 -14.29 16.83
C SER A 149 -12.82 -13.47 16.56
N GLY A 150 -12.77 -12.53 15.65
CA GLY A 150 -13.97 -11.81 15.28
C GLY A 150 -13.80 -10.41 14.76
N SER A 151 -14.91 -9.83 14.45
CA SER A 151 -15.09 -8.55 13.76
C SER A 151 -14.30 -7.34 14.29
N PRO A 152 -13.91 -7.22 15.57
CA PRO A 152 -13.19 -6.02 16.04
C PRO A 152 -11.83 -5.78 15.41
N TYR A 153 -11.20 -6.80 14.82
CA TYR A 153 -9.87 -6.74 14.23
C TYR A 153 -9.86 -6.73 12.71
N VAL A 154 -11.01 -6.81 12.09
CA VAL A 154 -11.13 -6.63 10.64
C VAL A 154 -10.66 -5.23 10.26
N GLY A 155 -9.80 -5.12 9.27
CA GLY A 155 -9.19 -3.86 8.84
C GLY A 155 -7.86 -3.53 9.54
N MET A 156 -7.42 -4.37 10.45
CA MET A 156 -6.13 -4.22 11.12
C MET A 156 -4.99 -4.51 10.16
N GLY A 157 -3.99 -3.63 10.12
CA GLY A 157 -2.77 -3.87 9.38
C GLY A 157 -1.94 -5.00 9.98
N ARG A 158 -1.31 -5.79 9.13
CA ARG A 158 -0.38 -6.86 9.52
C ARG A 158 0.84 -6.84 8.62
N ARG A 159 1.93 -7.41 9.10
CA ARG A 159 3.12 -7.72 8.29
C ARG A 159 3.15 -9.18 7.91
N HIS A 160 3.64 -9.46 6.72
CA HIS A 160 3.96 -10.81 6.31
C HIS A 160 5.48 -11.01 6.23
N GLY A 161 5.93 -12.27 6.30
CA GLY A 161 7.24 -12.71 5.87
C GLY A 161 8.45 -12.24 6.67
N ASN A 162 8.28 -11.42 7.70
CA ASN A 162 9.40 -11.03 8.54
C ASN A 162 9.29 -11.63 9.94
N GLN A 163 10.31 -12.37 10.35
CA GLN A 163 10.33 -13.00 11.65
C GLN A 163 10.41 -12.04 12.82
N GLN A 164 10.91 -10.83 12.59
CA GLN A 164 11.07 -9.82 13.64
C GLN A 164 9.82 -8.99 13.87
N TRP A 165 8.93 -8.93 12.88
CA TRP A 165 7.79 -8.04 12.85
C TRP A 165 6.51 -8.81 12.50
N THR A 166 6.25 -9.88 13.18
CA THR A 166 5.00 -10.65 13.02
C THR A 166 3.79 -9.93 13.58
N ALA A 167 3.99 -8.72 14.08
CA ALA A 167 3.00 -7.95 14.77
C ALA A 167 2.08 -7.18 13.83
N MET A 168 0.95 -6.83 14.38
CA MET A 168 0.02 -5.89 13.83
C MET A 168 0.66 -4.53 13.59
N LEU A 169 0.46 -3.99 12.41
CA LEU A 169 0.99 -2.71 12.02
C LEU A 169 -0.12 -1.71 11.71
N SER A 170 -0.32 -0.78 12.61
CA SER A 170 -1.07 0.42 12.30
C SER A 170 -0.23 1.49 11.57
N ALA A 171 1.10 1.31 11.55
CA ALA A 171 2.03 2.30 11.04
C ALA A 171 2.55 2.06 9.62
N HIS A 172 2.07 1.01 8.93
CA HIS A 172 2.44 0.69 7.55
C HIS A 172 1.21 0.46 6.66
N VAL A 173 0.04 0.82 7.12
CA VAL A 173 -1.20 0.70 6.35
C VAL A 173 -1.55 2.06 5.78
N TRP A 174 -1.74 2.10 4.47
CA TRP A 174 -2.00 3.31 3.71
C TRP A 174 -3.23 3.13 2.84
N THR A 175 -4.31 3.80 3.18
CA THR A 175 -5.55 3.71 2.40
C THR A 175 -5.52 4.51 1.10
N ALA A 176 -4.59 5.46 0.98
CA ALA A 176 -4.50 6.34 -0.19
C ALA A 176 -4.27 5.60 -1.51
N GLY A 177 -3.38 4.60 -1.53
CA GLY A 177 -3.16 3.78 -2.72
C GLY A 177 -4.37 2.92 -3.08
N TRP A 178 -5.10 2.41 -2.10
CA TRP A 178 -6.34 1.64 -2.31
C TRP A 178 -7.48 2.50 -2.86
N ILE A 179 -7.59 3.73 -2.36
CA ILE A 179 -8.54 4.72 -2.86
C ILE A 179 -8.16 5.16 -4.27
N ALA A 180 -6.86 5.30 -4.55
CA ALA A 180 -6.38 5.57 -5.91
C ALA A 180 -6.77 4.46 -6.89
N SER A 181 -6.59 3.19 -6.52
CA SER A 181 -7.05 2.03 -7.31
C SER A 181 -8.56 2.08 -7.55
N TYR A 182 -9.35 2.43 -6.54
CA TYR A 182 -10.79 2.62 -6.73
C TYR A 182 -11.13 3.69 -7.77
N TYR A 183 -10.48 4.86 -7.73
CA TYR A 183 -10.76 5.94 -8.66
C TYR A 183 -10.22 5.69 -10.08
N LEU A 184 -9.06 5.07 -10.20
CA LEU A 184 -8.39 4.90 -11.49
C LEU A 184 -8.82 3.63 -12.23
N ASP A 185 -9.13 2.56 -11.48
CA ASP A 185 -9.47 1.24 -12.03
C ASP A 185 -10.94 0.88 -11.85
N GLY A 186 -11.69 1.63 -11.04
CA GLY A 186 -13.00 1.19 -10.58
C GLY A 186 -12.93 -0.02 -9.62
N TYR A 187 -11.79 -0.27 -8.99
CA TYR A 187 -11.61 -1.43 -8.12
C TYR A 187 -12.29 -1.21 -6.76
N HIS A 188 -13.57 -1.53 -6.69
CA HIS A 188 -14.42 -1.28 -5.51
C HIS A 188 -13.88 -1.86 -4.20
N ARG A 189 -13.11 -2.94 -4.28
CA ARG A 189 -12.48 -3.54 -3.11
C ARG A 189 -11.53 -2.58 -2.40
N GLY A 190 -10.84 -1.70 -3.15
CA GLY A 190 -9.97 -0.68 -2.58
C GLY A 190 -10.70 0.19 -1.55
N LEU A 191 -11.86 0.69 -1.92
CA LEU A 191 -12.69 1.49 -1.00
C LEU A 191 -13.29 0.65 0.13
N GLU A 192 -13.70 -0.58 -0.14
CA GLU A 192 -14.22 -1.50 0.88
C GLU A 192 -13.19 -1.78 1.99
N VAL A 193 -11.95 -2.13 1.61
CA VAL A 193 -10.89 -2.42 2.57
C VAL A 193 -10.45 -1.15 3.30
N ALA A 194 -10.39 -0.01 2.61
CA ALA A 194 -10.11 1.28 3.23
C ALA A 194 -11.14 1.62 4.33
N LYS A 195 -12.42 1.41 4.09
CA LYS A 195 -13.49 1.60 5.09
C LYS A 195 -13.29 0.69 6.31
N LYS A 196 -13.02 -0.60 6.10
CA LYS A 196 -12.75 -1.55 7.18
C LYS A 196 -11.55 -1.11 8.04
N THR A 197 -10.52 -0.59 7.41
CA THR A 197 -9.34 -0.06 8.09
C THR A 197 -9.65 1.22 8.85
N GLY A 198 -10.42 2.13 8.28
CA GLY A 198 -10.89 3.32 8.96
C GLY A 198 -11.72 2.99 10.21
N ASP A 199 -12.64 2.05 10.08
CA ASP A 199 -13.43 1.52 11.19
C ASP A 199 -12.57 0.92 12.31
N TYR A 200 -11.52 0.16 11.93
CA TYR A 200 -10.57 -0.39 12.89
C TYR A 200 -9.86 0.73 13.66
N TYR A 201 -9.35 1.75 12.94
CA TYR A 201 -8.70 2.88 13.59
C TYR A 201 -9.61 3.61 14.56
N GLN A 202 -10.83 3.91 14.16
CA GLN A 202 -11.79 4.58 15.04
C GLN A 202 -12.10 3.77 16.29
N ARG A 203 -12.36 2.48 16.15
CA ARG A 203 -12.74 1.63 17.26
C ARG A 203 -11.59 1.25 18.19
N ARG A 204 -10.39 1.06 17.65
CA ARG A 204 -9.30 0.40 18.35
C ARG A 204 -8.08 1.25 18.59
N ILE A 205 -7.80 2.19 17.70
CA ILE A 205 -6.59 3.01 17.77
C ILE A 205 -6.91 4.34 18.47
N PHE A 206 -7.92 5.06 18.01
CA PHE A 206 -8.30 6.32 18.62
C PHE A 206 -9.07 6.12 19.93
N GLY A 207 -8.57 6.68 21.01
CA GLY A 207 -9.28 6.75 22.28
C GLY A 207 -8.83 5.78 23.38
N LYS A 208 -7.92 4.83 23.10
CA LYS A 208 -7.49 3.89 24.15
C LYS A 208 -6.12 4.17 24.75
N HIS A 209 -5.20 4.71 23.99
CA HIS A 209 -3.83 4.94 24.48
C HIS A 209 -3.25 6.15 23.80
N GLY A 210 -2.37 6.87 24.48
CA GLY A 210 -1.71 8.06 23.97
C GLY A 210 -0.91 7.76 22.69
N LEU A 211 -1.59 7.81 21.56
CA LEU A 211 -0.97 7.63 20.25
C LEU A 211 0.04 8.74 20.04
N THR A 212 1.26 8.34 19.72
CA THR A 212 2.35 9.26 19.43
C THR A 212 3.08 8.84 18.16
N GLY A 213 3.79 9.80 17.54
CA GLY A 213 4.63 9.54 16.40
C GLY A 213 3.86 9.00 15.19
N ARG A 214 4.45 8.08 14.47
CA ARG A 214 3.92 7.54 13.20
C ARG A 214 2.49 7.01 13.32
N ARG A 215 2.18 6.28 14.35
CA ARG A 215 0.86 5.67 14.53
C ARG A 215 -0.27 6.69 14.53
N LEU A 216 -0.06 7.84 15.16
CA LEU A 216 -1.05 8.91 15.17
C LEU A 216 -1.17 9.57 13.79
N TYR A 217 -0.06 10.03 13.22
CA TYR A 217 -0.09 10.81 11.99
C TYR A 217 -0.60 10.01 10.80
N LEU A 218 -0.16 8.76 10.68
CA LEU A 218 -0.56 7.89 9.57
C LEU A 218 -2.03 7.51 9.67
N SER A 219 -2.51 7.21 10.88
CA SER A 219 -3.92 6.91 11.10
C SER A 219 -4.82 8.10 10.78
N VAL A 220 -4.40 9.31 11.15
CA VAL A 220 -5.13 10.54 10.78
C VAL A 220 -5.14 10.74 9.27
N TRP A 221 -4.00 10.58 8.60
CA TRP A 221 -3.95 10.69 7.14
C TRP A 221 -4.89 9.69 6.47
N ASN A 222 -4.85 8.43 6.85
CA ASN A 222 -5.74 7.41 6.32
C ASN A 222 -7.22 7.77 6.48
N LEU A 223 -7.62 8.35 7.60
CA LEU A 223 -9.00 8.78 7.82
C LEU A 223 -9.36 10.02 6.99
N VAL A 224 -8.43 10.94 6.79
CA VAL A 224 -8.65 12.11 5.92
C VAL A 224 -8.86 11.67 4.47
N GLU A 225 -8.00 10.79 3.94
CA GLU A 225 -8.16 10.25 2.59
C GLU A 225 -9.50 9.50 2.43
N LEU A 226 -9.86 8.73 3.44
CA LEU A 226 -11.13 8.01 3.43
C LEU A 226 -12.34 8.96 3.48
N TYR A 227 -12.29 9.98 4.34
CA TYR A 227 -13.33 11.00 4.41
C TYR A 227 -13.46 11.75 3.07
N ASP A 228 -12.34 12.12 2.44
CA ASP A 228 -12.37 12.79 1.15
C ASP A 228 -13.00 11.91 0.06
N ALA A 229 -12.79 10.61 0.12
CA ALA A 229 -13.37 9.67 -0.83
C ALA A 229 -14.85 9.36 -0.57
N THR A 230 -15.32 9.41 0.67
CA THR A 230 -16.67 8.94 1.05
C THR A 230 -17.60 10.04 1.53
N LYS A 231 -17.03 11.10 2.09
CA LYS A 231 -17.73 12.17 2.85
C LYS A 231 -18.46 11.65 4.11
N ASP A 232 -18.00 10.50 4.63
CA ASP A 232 -18.52 9.83 5.80
C ASP A 232 -17.45 9.68 6.90
#